data_944db5c26cb1a705d462a5900fa3910e
#
_entry.id   944db5c26cb1a705d462a5900fa3910e
#
_cell.length_a   1.000
_cell.length_b   1.000
_cell.length_c   1.000
_cell.angle_alpha   90.00
_cell.angle_beta   90.00
_cell.angle_gamma   90.00
#
_symmetry.space_group_name_H-M   'P 1'
#
loop_
_entity.id
_entity.type
_entity.pdbx_description
1 polymer ?
#
loop_
_entity_poly.entity_id
_entity_poly.type
_entity_poly.pdbx_seq_one_letter_code
_entity_poly.pdbx_strand_id
1 'polypeptide(L)'
;MRVAIVSDIHGNRQAFEAVLDAIGETECRELWCLGDLVGYGADPDACVSLAREHAAICLAGNHDLGVRGTIPLEQFSRGAALAATWTQEHISLQTREYLESLEPQNVEEAVALYHASPRDPVWEYVLSPLQAELCLDVQARRISLIGHSHVALSFSRVPGSAATGQTRANGEELVLGEGEWLVNPGSVGQPRDGDPRAAWMELDLDEWRAAYRRTEYDIEGAAATIRAARLPDSLAERLLYGQ
;
A
#
# COMPACT_ATOMS: atom_id res chain seq x y z
N MET A 1 9.34 19.49 -1.16
CA MET A 1 8.83 18.64 -2.28
C MET A 1 7.66 17.84 -1.78
N ARG A 2 6.52 17.85 -2.50
CA ARG A 2 5.36 17.03 -2.16
C ARG A 2 5.33 15.77 -2.99
N VAL A 3 5.06 14.65 -2.34
CA VAL A 3 4.94 13.33 -2.96
C VAL A 3 3.62 12.68 -2.58
N ALA A 4 3.01 11.95 -3.50
CA ALA A 4 1.86 11.12 -3.22
C ALA A 4 2.34 9.72 -2.83
N ILE A 5 1.79 9.16 -1.76
CA ILE A 5 2.12 7.82 -1.26
C ILE A 5 0.89 6.93 -1.42
N VAL A 6 1.06 5.83 -2.13
CA VAL A 6 0.05 4.78 -2.34
C VAL A 6 0.59 3.43 -1.89
N SER A 7 -0.28 2.50 -1.56
CA SER A 7 0.05 1.14 -1.18
C SER A 7 -1.09 0.19 -1.49
N ASP A 8 -0.80 -1.09 -1.64
CA ASP A 8 -1.80 -2.16 -1.65
C ASP A 8 -2.89 -1.93 -2.71
N ILE A 9 -2.45 -1.82 -3.98
CA ILE A 9 -3.32 -1.53 -5.16
C ILE A 9 -4.12 -2.77 -5.56
N HIS A 10 -3.50 -3.96 -5.42
CA HIS A 10 -4.17 -5.23 -5.55
C HIS A 10 -5.01 -5.42 -6.82
N GLY A 11 -4.48 -5.09 -7.99
CA GLY A 11 -5.17 -5.30 -9.25
C GLY A 11 -6.54 -4.60 -9.36
N ASN A 12 -6.79 -3.58 -8.53
CA ASN A 12 -8.00 -2.77 -8.55
C ASN A 12 -7.75 -1.52 -9.40
N ARG A 13 -7.91 -1.68 -10.72
CA ARG A 13 -7.69 -0.62 -11.69
C ARG A 13 -8.58 0.58 -11.44
N GLN A 14 -9.87 0.37 -11.16
CA GLN A 14 -10.84 1.44 -10.96
C GLN A 14 -10.45 2.36 -9.79
N ALA A 15 -9.96 1.76 -8.70
CA ALA A 15 -9.47 2.51 -7.55
C ALA A 15 -8.17 3.26 -7.87
N PHE A 16 -7.25 2.61 -8.57
CA PHE A 16 -5.96 3.22 -8.86
C PHE A 16 -6.06 4.36 -9.87
N GLU A 17 -6.85 4.20 -10.93
CA GLU A 17 -7.15 5.28 -11.90
C GLU A 17 -7.77 6.50 -11.17
N ALA A 18 -8.78 6.29 -10.32
CA ALA A 18 -9.40 7.36 -9.57
C ALA A 18 -8.42 8.08 -8.62
N VAL A 19 -7.49 7.34 -8.00
CA VAL A 19 -6.45 7.94 -7.14
C VAL A 19 -5.45 8.74 -7.98
N LEU A 20 -5.03 8.23 -9.15
CA LEU A 20 -4.14 8.97 -10.05
C LEU A 20 -4.76 10.27 -10.54
N ASP A 21 -6.06 10.26 -10.90
CA ASP A 21 -6.81 11.46 -11.26
C ASP A 21 -6.83 12.48 -10.10
N ALA A 22 -7.11 12.00 -8.87
CA ALA A 22 -7.12 12.86 -7.68
C ALA A 22 -5.72 13.45 -7.36
N ILE A 23 -4.65 12.67 -7.54
CA ILE A 23 -3.26 13.14 -7.40
C ILE A 23 -2.95 14.23 -8.43
N GLY A 24 -3.45 14.08 -9.66
CA GLY A 24 -3.28 15.08 -10.74
C GLY A 24 -3.86 16.45 -10.41
N GLU A 25 -4.79 16.54 -9.47
CA GLU A 25 -5.37 17.81 -8.97
C GLU A 25 -4.55 18.44 -7.83
N THR A 26 -3.49 17.78 -7.35
CA THR A 26 -2.63 18.24 -6.25
C THR A 26 -1.31 18.84 -6.75
N GLU A 27 -0.50 19.35 -5.81
CA GLU A 27 0.86 19.81 -6.09
C GLU A 27 1.93 18.72 -5.93
N CYS A 28 1.53 17.43 -5.82
CA CYS A 28 2.45 16.31 -5.75
C CYS A 28 3.23 16.20 -7.07
N ARG A 29 4.56 16.04 -6.96
CA ARG A 29 5.45 15.96 -8.12
C ARG A 29 5.87 14.55 -8.46
N GLU A 30 5.76 13.65 -7.49
CA GLU A 30 6.10 12.25 -7.62
C GLU A 30 5.05 11.39 -6.96
N LEU A 31 4.93 10.15 -7.44
CA LEU A 31 4.17 9.07 -6.83
C LEU A 31 5.14 8.03 -6.31
N TRP A 32 4.99 7.63 -5.05
CA TRP A 32 5.71 6.51 -4.44
C TRP A 32 4.73 5.41 -4.04
N CYS A 33 4.96 4.19 -4.53
CA CYS A 33 4.14 3.02 -4.27
C CYS A 33 4.86 2.06 -3.31
N LEU A 34 4.20 1.70 -2.22
CA LEU A 34 4.75 0.82 -1.20
C LEU A 34 4.53 -0.68 -1.48
N GLY A 35 4.15 -1.04 -2.71
CA GLY A 35 4.01 -2.44 -3.12
C GLY A 35 2.58 -2.98 -3.10
N ASP A 36 2.48 -4.29 -3.36
CA ASP A 36 1.23 -5.01 -3.59
C ASP A 36 0.40 -4.42 -4.75
N LEU A 37 1.06 -4.37 -5.91
CA LEU A 37 0.41 -3.95 -7.16
C LEU A 37 -0.64 -4.95 -7.61
N VAL A 38 -0.40 -6.23 -7.38
CA VAL A 38 -1.21 -7.35 -7.85
C VAL A 38 -1.82 -8.17 -6.71
N GLY A 39 -2.56 -9.22 -7.06
CA GLY A 39 -3.32 -10.03 -6.10
C GLY A 39 -4.71 -9.47 -5.83
N TYR A 40 -5.61 -10.30 -5.34
CA TYR A 40 -7.02 -10.05 -5.04
C TYR A 40 -7.87 -9.57 -6.24
N GLY A 41 -7.53 -8.45 -6.87
CA GLY A 41 -8.26 -7.85 -7.97
C GLY A 41 -7.94 -8.49 -9.34
N ALA A 42 -8.71 -8.12 -10.35
CA ALA A 42 -8.74 -8.81 -11.64
C ALA A 42 -8.04 -8.06 -12.79
N ASP A 43 -7.45 -6.88 -12.53
CA ASP A 43 -6.77 -6.06 -13.55
C ASP A 43 -5.26 -5.88 -13.25
N PRO A 44 -4.46 -6.97 -13.01
CA PRO A 44 -3.06 -6.85 -12.59
C PRO A 44 -2.19 -6.15 -13.63
N ASP A 45 -2.32 -6.47 -14.93
CA ASP A 45 -1.50 -5.87 -15.99
C ASP A 45 -1.74 -4.36 -16.11
N ALA A 46 -3.00 -3.93 -15.98
CA ALA A 46 -3.34 -2.51 -16.02
C ALA A 46 -2.74 -1.76 -14.82
N CYS A 47 -2.85 -2.30 -13.61
CA CYS A 47 -2.27 -1.70 -12.42
C CYS A 47 -0.75 -1.59 -12.47
N VAL A 48 -0.09 -2.65 -12.95
CA VAL A 48 1.37 -2.64 -13.13
C VAL A 48 1.80 -1.64 -14.22
N SER A 49 1.06 -1.55 -15.33
CA SER A 49 1.33 -0.55 -16.37
C SER A 49 1.23 0.87 -15.85
N LEU A 50 0.17 1.19 -15.12
CA LEU A 50 -0.03 2.50 -14.48
C LEU A 50 1.07 2.81 -13.46
N ALA A 51 1.42 1.85 -12.59
CA ALA A 51 2.50 2.05 -11.63
C ALA A 51 3.85 2.31 -12.32
N ARG A 52 4.17 1.56 -13.37
CA ARG A 52 5.39 1.74 -14.16
C ARG A 52 5.45 3.10 -14.87
N GLU A 53 4.30 3.64 -15.28
CA GLU A 53 4.20 4.94 -15.96
C GLU A 53 4.34 6.11 -14.98
N HIS A 54 3.72 6.00 -13.79
CA HIS A 54 3.53 7.14 -12.89
C HIS A 54 4.43 7.11 -11.65
N ALA A 55 4.84 5.92 -11.15
CA ALA A 55 5.58 5.85 -9.90
C ALA A 55 7.08 6.10 -10.11
N ALA A 56 7.62 7.10 -9.39
CA ALA A 56 9.06 7.34 -9.30
C ALA A 56 9.76 6.29 -8.44
N ILE A 57 9.09 5.80 -7.39
CA ILE A 57 9.52 4.68 -6.54
C ILE A 57 8.38 3.67 -6.47
N CYS A 58 8.70 2.39 -6.67
CA CYS A 58 7.76 1.31 -6.49
C CYS A 58 8.43 0.13 -5.78
N LEU A 59 7.83 -0.33 -4.69
CA LEU A 59 8.28 -1.51 -3.96
C LEU A 59 7.55 -2.77 -4.42
N ALA A 60 8.12 -3.93 -4.08
CA ALA A 60 7.41 -5.20 -4.13
C ALA A 60 6.69 -5.45 -2.80
N GLY A 61 5.41 -5.82 -2.83
CA GLY A 61 4.74 -6.38 -1.68
C GLY A 61 4.79 -7.91 -1.65
N ASN A 62 4.22 -8.51 -0.59
CA ASN A 62 4.19 -9.97 -0.49
C ASN A 62 3.38 -10.62 -1.62
N HIS A 63 2.30 -9.98 -2.10
CA HIS A 63 1.57 -10.49 -3.26
C HIS A 63 2.39 -10.44 -4.55
N ASP A 64 3.14 -9.37 -4.79
CA ASP A 64 4.03 -9.25 -5.94
C ASP A 64 5.12 -10.34 -5.89
N LEU A 65 5.73 -10.55 -4.70
CA LEU A 65 6.73 -11.60 -4.46
C LEU A 65 6.15 -13.01 -4.63
N GLY A 66 4.90 -13.24 -4.18
CA GLY A 66 4.19 -14.50 -4.36
C GLY A 66 3.87 -14.78 -5.83
N VAL A 67 3.37 -13.77 -6.55
CA VAL A 67 3.03 -13.89 -7.98
C VAL A 67 4.27 -14.14 -8.83
N ARG A 68 5.40 -13.51 -8.53
CA ARG A 68 6.67 -13.79 -9.24
C ARG A 68 7.34 -15.10 -8.81
N GLY A 69 6.80 -15.79 -7.78
CA GLY A 69 7.30 -17.10 -7.30
C GLY A 69 8.49 -17.03 -6.36
N THR A 70 8.83 -15.85 -5.82
CA THR A 70 9.93 -15.67 -4.84
C THR A 70 9.57 -16.23 -3.47
N ILE A 71 8.31 -16.13 -3.07
CA ILE A 71 7.79 -16.70 -1.82
C ILE A 71 6.68 -17.70 -2.09
N PRO A 72 6.57 -18.78 -1.29
CA PRO A 72 5.61 -19.85 -1.52
C PRO A 72 4.18 -19.41 -1.18
N LEU A 73 3.21 -19.76 -2.04
CA LEU A 73 1.80 -19.37 -1.87
C LEU A 73 1.12 -20.06 -0.68
N GLU A 74 1.70 -21.11 -0.11
CA GLU A 74 1.24 -21.79 1.10
C GLU A 74 1.29 -20.90 2.35
N GLN A 75 2.04 -19.80 2.30
CA GLN A 75 2.10 -18.81 3.38
C GLN A 75 0.90 -17.85 3.36
N PHE A 76 0.14 -17.82 2.26
CA PHE A 76 -1.02 -16.95 2.10
C PHE A 76 -2.30 -17.57 2.67
N SER A 77 -3.27 -16.71 3.01
CA SER A 77 -4.63 -17.17 3.24
C SER A 77 -5.19 -17.83 1.97
N ARG A 78 -6.16 -18.75 2.12
CA ARG A 78 -6.74 -19.47 0.98
C ARG A 78 -7.22 -18.55 -0.14
N GLY A 79 -7.91 -17.46 0.20
CA GLY A 79 -8.40 -16.50 -0.80
C GLY A 79 -7.27 -15.76 -1.52
N ALA A 80 -6.24 -15.35 -0.77
CA ALA A 80 -5.06 -14.70 -1.31
C ALA A 80 -4.25 -15.64 -2.23
N ALA A 81 -4.04 -16.91 -1.82
CA ALA A 81 -3.34 -17.91 -2.63
C ALA A 81 -4.08 -18.18 -3.95
N LEU A 82 -5.41 -18.33 -3.92
CA LEU A 82 -6.21 -18.52 -5.13
C LEU A 82 -6.09 -17.33 -6.10
N ALA A 83 -6.16 -16.10 -5.58
CA ALA A 83 -6.00 -14.91 -6.38
C ALA A 83 -4.57 -14.78 -6.94
N ALA A 84 -3.54 -15.08 -6.15
CA ALA A 84 -2.15 -15.06 -6.60
C ALA A 84 -1.90 -16.12 -7.69
N THR A 85 -2.43 -17.34 -7.55
CA THR A 85 -2.35 -18.39 -8.58
C THR A 85 -3.02 -17.91 -9.88
N TRP A 86 -4.24 -17.38 -9.77
CA TRP A 86 -4.93 -16.83 -10.93
C TRP A 86 -4.10 -15.72 -11.60
N THR A 87 -3.54 -14.81 -10.81
CA THR A 87 -2.68 -13.74 -11.31
C THR A 87 -1.45 -14.28 -12.04
N GLN A 88 -0.77 -15.29 -11.50
CA GLN A 88 0.38 -15.96 -12.15
C GLN A 88 0.05 -16.49 -13.55
N GLU A 89 -1.18 -16.99 -13.74
CA GLU A 89 -1.66 -17.58 -15.00
C GLU A 89 -2.08 -16.51 -16.03
N HIS A 90 -2.40 -15.28 -15.58
CA HIS A 90 -3.05 -14.27 -16.43
C HIS A 90 -2.19 -13.03 -16.73
N ILE A 91 -1.10 -12.81 -15.99
CA ILE A 91 -0.22 -11.66 -16.23
C ILE A 91 0.63 -11.83 -17.48
N SER A 92 0.88 -10.72 -18.17
CA SER A 92 1.79 -10.62 -19.29
C SER A 92 3.25 -10.83 -18.88
N LEU A 93 4.09 -11.15 -19.87
CA LEU A 93 5.53 -11.23 -19.63
C LEU A 93 6.11 -9.89 -19.15
N GLN A 94 5.63 -8.78 -19.70
CA GLN A 94 6.09 -7.44 -19.30
C GLN A 94 5.78 -7.13 -17.84
N THR A 95 4.58 -7.50 -17.37
CA THR A 95 4.19 -7.38 -15.96
C THR A 95 5.10 -8.22 -15.07
N ARG A 96 5.36 -9.48 -15.46
CA ARG A 96 6.26 -10.37 -14.72
C ARG A 96 7.68 -9.78 -14.60
N GLU A 97 8.25 -9.34 -15.70
CA GLU A 97 9.59 -8.72 -15.73
C GLU A 97 9.65 -7.47 -14.84
N TYR A 98 8.59 -6.65 -14.83
CA TYR A 98 8.54 -5.49 -13.95
C TYR A 98 8.49 -5.89 -12.47
N LEU A 99 7.62 -6.83 -12.10
CA LEU A 99 7.54 -7.34 -10.72
C LEU A 99 8.86 -7.97 -10.26
N GLU A 100 9.61 -8.64 -11.16
CA GLU A 100 10.92 -9.21 -10.86
C GLU A 100 11.99 -8.16 -10.54
N SER A 101 11.84 -6.93 -11.03
CA SER A 101 12.77 -5.82 -10.79
C SER A 101 12.56 -5.10 -9.45
N LEU A 102 11.43 -5.35 -8.76
CA LEU A 102 11.07 -4.65 -7.55
C LEU A 102 11.66 -5.31 -6.29
N GLU A 103 11.97 -4.48 -5.28
CA GLU A 103 12.44 -4.91 -3.97
C GLU A 103 11.44 -4.46 -2.88
N PRO A 104 11.33 -5.16 -1.73
CA PRO A 104 10.32 -4.86 -0.71
C PRO A 104 10.65 -3.67 0.18
N GLN A 105 11.78 -3.03 -0.03
CA GLN A 105 12.22 -1.85 0.72
C GLN A 105 13.08 -0.93 -0.13
N ASN A 106 13.09 0.35 0.24
CA ASN A 106 13.99 1.36 -0.29
C ASN A 106 14.35 2.37 0.81
N VAL A 107 15.54 2.94 0.76
CA VAL A 107 15.99 3.95 1.73
C VAL A 107 16.44 5.19 0.98
N GLU A 108 15.60 6.23 1.04
CA GLU A 108 15.91 7.56 0.53
C GLU A 108 16.69 8.38 1.57
N GLU A 109 17.16 9.55 1.16
CA GLU A 109 17.93 10.43 2.05
C GLU A 109 17.15 10.79 3.33
N ALA A 110 15.86 11.10 3.20
CA ALA A 110 15.03 11.65 4.27
C ALA A 110 14.11 10.62 4.94
N VAL A 111 13.68 9.58 4.21
CA VAL A 111 12.72 8.58 4.67
C VAL A 111 13.13 7.16 4.27
N ALA A 112 12.67 6.17 5.01
CA ALA A 112 12.77 4.77 4.62
C ALA A 112 11.39 4.25 4.20
N LEU A 113 11.36 3.40 3.19
CA LEU A 113 10.15 2.80 2.65
C LEU A 113 10.23 1.28 2.80
N TYR A 114 9.18 0.69 3.33
CA TYR A 114 9.04 -0.75 3.49
C TYR A 114 7.63 -1.14 3.03
N HIS A 115 7.47 -2.27 2.37
CA HIS A 115 6.12 -2.74 2.11
C HIS A 115 5.41 -3.06 3.42
N ALA A 116 5.99 -3.88 4.29
CA ALA A 116 5.39 -4.26 5.57
C ALA A 116 6.01 -3.50 6.75
N SER A 117 7.23 -3.82 7.17
CA SER A 117 7.86 -3.16 8.32
C SER A 117 9.39 -3.05 8.21
N PRO A 118 10.05 -2.21 9.02
CA PRO A 118 11.52 -2.18 9.12
C PRO A 118 12.15 -3.49 9.59
N ARG A 119 11.44 -4.32 10.35
CA ARG A 119 11.91 -5.60 10.88
C ARG A 119 11.75 -6.75 9.90
N ASP A 120 10.63 -6.75 9.21
CA ASP A 120 10.29 -7.73 8.17
C ASP A 120 9.57 -6.98 7.03
N PRO A 121 10.29 -6.59 5.98
CA PRO A 121 9.72 -5.80 4.89
C PRO A 121 8.62 -6.50 4.09
N VAL A 122 8.36 -7.79 4.33
CA VAL A 122 7.44 -8.62 3.53
C VAL A 122 6.16 -9.00 4.28
N TRP A 123 6.24 -9.36 5.59
CA TRP A 123 5.14 -10.03 6.27
C TRP A 123 4.62 -9.37 7.55
N GLU A 124 5.41 -8.54 8.22
CA GLU A 124 5.02 -8.04 9.53
C GLU A 124 3.94 -6.98 9.46
N TYR A 125 2.77 -7.27 10.04
CA TYR A 125 1.73 -6.27 10.30
C TYR A 125 2.12 -5.38 11.49
N VAL A 126 2.09 -4.06 11.30
CA VAL A 126 2.28 -3.09 12.39
C VAL A 126 0.93 -2.48 12.74
N LEU A 127 0.24 -3.08 13.73
CA LEU A 127 -1.13 -2.71 14.14
C LEU A 127 -1.22 -2.33 15.63
N SER A 128 -0.11 -2.35 16.35
CA SER A 128 -0.09 -2.01 17.77
C SER A 128 1.15 -1.17 18.14
N PRO A 129 1.05 -0.36 19.22
CA PRO A 129 2.20 0.40 19.72
C PRO A 129 3.40 -0.48 20.07
N LEU A 130 3.18 -1.72 20.55
CA LEU A 130 4.28 -2.65 20.86
C LEU A 130 5.05 -3.08 19.61
N GLN A 131 4.33 -3.42 18.53
CA GLN A 131 4.98 -3.74 17.25
C GLN A 131 5.71 -2.54 16.68
N ALA A 132 5.08 -1.35 16.76
CA ALA A 132 5.70 -0.10 16.34
C ALA A 132 6.99 0.21 17.12
N GLU A 133 7.00 0.03 18.44
CA GLU A 133 8.19 0.19 19.28
C GLU A 133 9.38 -0.62 18.75
N LEU A 134 9.16 -1.90 18.47
CA LEU A 134 10.18 -2.81 17.96
C LEU A 134 10.66 -2.42 16.54
N CYS A 135 9.78 -1.90 15.70
CA CYS A 135 10.13 -1.41 14.38
C CYS A 135 10.93 -0.11 14.41
N LEU A 136 10.55 0.81 15.30
CA LEU A 136 11.25 2.08 15.51
C LEU A 136 12.69 1.88 16.01
N ASP A 137 12.96 0.79 16.77
CA ASP A 137 14.30 0.45 17.24
C ASP A 137 15.29 0.10 16.11
N VAL A 138 14.79 -0.32 14.95
CA VAL A 138 15.63 -0.81 13.84
C VAL A 138 15.44 -0.03 12.53
N GLN A 139 14.54 0.95 12.49
CA GLN A 139 14.30 1.71 11.26
C GLN A 139 15.53 2.48 10.78
N ALA A 140 15.71 2.58 9.46
CA ALA A 140 16.89 3.21 8.86
C ALA A 140 16.86 4.76 8.89
N ARG A 141 15.69 5.35 9.06
CA ARG A 141 15.45 6.81 9.07
C ARG A 141 14.46 7.18 10.16
N ARG A 142 14.43 8.45 10.52
CA ARG A 142 13.48 9.00 11.51
C ARG A 142 12.00 8.77 11.12
N ILE A 143 11.72 8.72 9.85
CA ILE A 143 10.39 8.47 9.29
C ILE A 143 10.46 7.26 8.38
N SER A 144 9.58 6.29 8.62
CA SER A 144 9.38 5.14 7.76
C SER A 144 7.95 5.11 7.23
N LEU A 145 7.82 4.92 5.92
CA LEU A 145 6.55 4.67 5.23
C LEU A 145 6.35 3.16 5.15
N ILE A 146 5.17 2.68 5.55
CA ILE A 146 4.81 1.26 5.59
C ILE A 146 3.42 1.05 4.98
N GLY A 147 3.14 -0.14 4.45
CA GLY A 147 1.85 -0.56 3.86
C GLY A 147 1.29 -1.82 4.51
N HIS A 148 0.90 -2.82 3.68
CA HIS A 148 0.55 -4.20 4.02
C HIS A 148 -0.66 -4.39 4.93
N SER A 149 -0.88 -3.54 5.92
CA SER A 149 -2.02 -3.68 6.84
C SER A 149 -3.36 -3.21 6.24
N HIS A 150 -3.32 -2.44 5.17
CA HIS A 150 -4.46 -1.78 4.51
C HIS A 150 -5.25 -0.83 5.44
N VAL A 151 -4.66 -0.40 6.52
CA VAL A 151 -5.25 0.52 7.51
C VAL A 151 -4.47 1.82 7.49
N ALA A 152 -5.16 2.93 7.27
CA ALA A 152 -4.55 4.25 7.38
C ALA A 152 -4.25 4.54 8.86
N LEU A 153 -2.97 4.64 9.21
CA LEU A 153 -2.52 4.80 10.60
C LEU A 153 -1.14 5.45 10.71
N SER A 154 -0.81 5.89 11.89
CA SER A 154 0.56 6.31 12.22
C SER A 154 0.93 5.93 13.64
N PHE A 155 2.22 5.67 13.84
CA PHE A 155 2.82 5.52 15.15
C PHE A 155 3.95 6.54 15.31
N SER A 156 4.12 7.01 16.54
CA SER A 156 5.22 7.91 16.87
C SER A 156 5.83 7.59 18.22
N ARG A 157 7.12 7.89 18.35
CA ARG A 157 7.86 7.80 19.59
C ARG A 157 8.75 9.04 19.74
N VAL A 158 8.58 9.76 20.85
CA VAL A 158 9.50 10.81 21.24
C VAL A 158 10.53 10.27 22.24
N PRO A 159 11.75 10.84 22.33
CA PRO A 159 12.78 10.34 23.24
C PRO A 159 12.28 10.24 24.68
N GLY A 160 12.47 9.07 25.30
CA GLY A 160 12.06 8.79 26.69
C GLY A 160 10.59 8.40 26.89
N SER A 161 9.82 8.25 25.81
CA SER A 161 8.43 7.80 25.86
C SER A 161 8.24 6.50 25.08
N ALA A 162 7.21 5.73 25.42
CA ALA A 162 6.79 4.60 24.63
C ALA A 162 6.11 5.05 23.32
N ALA A 163 6.12 4.18 22.31
CA ALA A 163 5.40 4.43 21.07
C ALA A 163 3.88 4.56 21.31
N THR A 164 3.27 5.47 20.59
CA THR A 164 1.81 5.66 20.54
C THR A 164 1.32 5.53 19.11
N GLY A 165 0.08 5.09 18.92
CA GLY A 165 -0.50 4.87 17.59
C GLY A 165 -1.92 5.38 17.47
N GLN A 166 -2.29 5.76 16.24
CA GLN A 166 -3.62 6.25 15.93
C GLN A 166 -3.98 5.90 14.48
N THR A 167 -5.23 5.46 14.28
CA THR A 167 -5.83 5.37 12.94
C THR A 167 -6.10 6.77 12.38
N ARG A 168 -6.12 6.90 11.05
CA ARG A 168 -6.25 8.17 10.37
C ARG A 168 -7.46 8.21 9.46
N ALA A 169 -8.22 9.30 9.54
CA ALA A 169 -9.40 9.53 8.72
C ALA A 169 -9.09 10.43 7.51
N ASN A 170 -10.02 10.44 6.55
CA ASN A 170 -9.95 11.34 5.39
C ASN A 170 -9.88 12.81 5.82
N GLY A 171 -8.97 13.55 5.23
CA GLY A 171 -8.75 14.98 5.49
C GLY A 171 -7.94 15.28 6.75
N GLU A 172 -7.51 14.27 7.51
CA GLU A 172 -6.61 14.49 8.64
C GLU A 172 -5.22 14.90 8.14
N GLU A 173 -4.66 15.89 8.81
CA GLU A 173 -3.27 16.31 8.65
C GLU A 173 -2.44 15.89 9.87
N LEU A 174 -1.24 15.39 9.60
CA LEU A 174 -0.27 14.95 10.59
C LEU A 174 1.02 15.73 10.43
N VAL A 175 1.45 16.42 11.49
CA VAL A 175 2.77 17.03 11.54
C VAL A 175 3.76 16.00 12.04
N LEU A 176 4.74 15.63 11.19
CA LEU A 176 5.82 14.70 11.50
C LEU A 176 6.96 15.46 12.22
N GLY A 177 6.66 15.97 13.41
CA GLY A 177 7.54 16.77 14.23
C GLY A 177 8.76 16.00 14.76
N GLU A 178 9.24 16.39 15.95
CA GLU A 178 10.33 15.67 16.62
C GLU A 178 9.95 14.23 16.93
N GLY A 179 10.94 13.34 17.02
CA GLY A 179 10.75 11.93 17.29
C GLY A 179 10.78 11.06 16.04
N GLU A 180 10.45 9.82 16.22
CA GLU A 180 10.46 8.76 15.19
C GLU A 180 9.04 8.41 14.78
N TRP A 181 8.84 8.04 13.51
CA TRP A 181 7.53 7.85 12.93
C TRP A 181 7.46 6.62 12.03
N LEU A 182 6.35 5.88 12.16
CA LEU A 182 5.88 4.92 11.16
C LEU A 182 4.55 5.43 10.61
N VAL A 183 4.41 5.53 9.29
CA VAL A 183 3.24 6.12 8.66
C VAL A 183 2.73 5.19 7.56
N ASN A 184 1.45 4.84 7.61
CA ASN A 184 0.79 3.98 6.64
C ASN A 184 -0.34 4.75 5.94
N PRO A 185 -0.33 4.89 4.61
CA PRO A 185 -1.36 5.62 3.87
C PRO A 185 -2.72 4.89 3.84
N GLY A 186 -2.77 3.62 4.22
CA GLY A 186 -3.88 2.71 3.94
C GLY A 186 -3.73 2.03 2.58
N SER A 187 -4.80 1.47 2.06
CA SER A 187 -4.81 0.73 0.79
C SER A 187 -5.62 1.45 -0.27
N VAL A 188 -5.07 1.51 -1.50
CA VAL A 188 -5.81 1.96 -2.68
C VAL A 188 -6.87 0.93 -3.07
N GLY A 189 -6.48 -0.33 -3.19
CA GLY A 189 -7.29 -1.37 -3.84
C GLY A 189 -8.21 -2.14 -2.92
N GLN A 190 -7.86 -2.28 -1.62
CA GLN A 190 -8.65 -3.07 -0.67
C GLN A 190 -8.50 -2.53 0.76
N PRO A 191 -9.07 -1.35 1.09
CA PRO A 191 -9.06 -0.81 2.45
C PRO A 191 -9.67 -1.79 3.47
N ARG A 192 -9.13 -1.81 4.72
CA ARG A 192 -9.58 -2.70 5.82
C ARG A 192 -9.87 -1.94 7.11
N ASP A 193 -10.23 -0.70 7.01
CA ASP A 193 -10.52 0.18 8.15
C ASP A 193 -11.98 0.67 8.19
N GLY A 194 -12.86 -0.01 7.43
CA GLY A 194 -14.30 0.26 7.40
C GLY A 194 -14.71 1.39 6.44
N ASP A 195 -13.76 2.04 5.76
CA ASP A 195 -14.04 3.02 4.71
C ASP A 195 -13.69 2.40 3.34
N PRO A 196 -14.68 2.11 2.47
CA PRO A 196 -14.44 1.44 1.20
C PRO A 196 -13.74 2.31 0.13
N ARG A 197 -13.61 3.61 0.38
CA ARG A 197 -12.94 4.53 -0.55
C ARG A 197 -11.43 4.26 -0.58
N ALA A 198 -10.81 4.39 -1.76
CA ALA A 198 -9.37 4.22 -1.95
C ALA A 198 -8.56 5.18 -1.07
N ALA A 199 -7.64 4.64 -0.27
CA ALA A 199 -6.81 5.43 0.64
C ALA A 199 -5.45 5.73 0.03
N TRP A 200 -4.97 6.95 0.26
CA TRP A 200 -3.65 7.42 -0.12
C TRP A 200 -3.24 8.63 0.74
N MET A 201 -2.04 9.15 0.56
CA MET A 201 -1.52 10.22 1.40
C MET A 201 -0.65 11.17 0.59
N GLU A 202 -0.76 12.48 0.85
CA GLU A 202 0.23 13.47 0.45
C GLU A 202 1.28 13.61 1.55
N LEU A 203 2.57 13.61 1.18
CA LEU A 203 3.67 13.86 2.09
C LEU A 203 4.48 15.07 1.61
N ASP A 204 4.50 16.12 2.40
CA ASP A 204 5.38 17.27 2.20
C ASP A 204 6.70 17.05 2.94
N LEU A 205 7.77 16.82 2.17
CA LEU A 205 9.12 16.56 2.68
C LEU A 205 9.85 17.82 3.18
N ASP A 206 9.38 19.00 2.81
CA ASP A 206 9.95 20.27 3.27
C ASP A 206 9.32 20.69 4.61
N GLU A 207 7.99 20.58 4.71
CA GLU A 207 7.22 20.94 5.90
C GLU A 207 7.04 19.79 6.88
N TRP A 208 7.41 18.57 6.50
CA TRP A 208 7.18 17.34 7.27
C TRP A 208 5.73 17.18 7.72
N ARG A 209 4.84 17.27 6.74
CA ARG A 209 3.40 17.09 6.92
C ARG A 209 2.88 15.97 6.05
N ALA A 210 2.02 15.14 6.63
CA ALA A 210 1.27 14.12 5.91
C ALA A 210 -0.22 14.48 5.93
N ALA A 211 -0.90 14.38 4.77
CA ALA A 211 -2.33 14.61 4.66
C ALA A 211 -3.00 13.34 4.11
N TYR A 212 -3.87 12.73 4.92
CA TYR A 212 -4.58 11.50 4.56
C TYR A 212 -5.77 11.78 3.66
N ARG A 213 -5.93 11.01 2.60
CA ARG A 213 -6.93 11.19 1.55
C ARG A 213 -7.73 9.92 1.31
N ARG A 214 -8.98 10.10 0.92
CA ARG A 214 -9.87 9.05 0.42
C ARG A 214 -10.50 9.49 -0.89
N THR A 215 -10.44 8.62 -1.88
CA THR A 215 -11.00 8.88 -3.21
C THR A 215 -12.11 7.87 -3.48
N GLU A 216 -13.28 8.37 -3.89
CA GLU A 216 -14.38 7.53 -4.37
C GLU A 216 -14.01 6.93 -5.73
N TYR A 217 -14.42 5.69 -5.99
CA TYR A 217 -14.23 5.01 -7.25
C TYR A 217 -15.41 4.08 -7.56
N ASP A 218 -15.44 3.50 -8.73
CA ASP A 218 -16.47 2.53 -9.13
C ASP A 218 -16.25 1.17 -8.45
N ILE A 219 -16.68 1.06 -7.19
CA ILE A 219 -16.57 -0.15 -6.36
C ILE A 219 -17.35 -1.31 -6.98
N GLU A 220 -18.56 -1.05 -7.49
CA GLU A 220 -19.39 -2.09 -8.12
C GLU A 220 -18.76 -2.61 -9.41
N GLY A 221 -18.16 -1.74 -10.22
CA GLY A 221 -17.38 -2.13 -11.39
C GLY A 221 -16.18 -2.98 -11.03
N ALA A 222 -15.41 -2.60 -10.01
CA ALA A 222 -14.28 -3.38 -9.51
C ALA A 222 -14.73 -4.76 -8.98
N ALA A 223 -15.81 -4.81 -8.20
CA ALA A 223 -16.39 -6.07 -7.72
C ALA A 223 -16.90 -6.96 -8.88
N ALA A 224 -17.48 -6.35 -9.91
CA ALA A 224 -17.94 -7.07 -11.11
C ALA A 224 -16.77 -7.69 -11.90
N THR A 225 -15.61 -7.01 -12.03
CA THR A 225 -14.42 -7.58 -12.69
C THR A 225 -13.87 -8.79 -11.93
N ILE A 226 -13.83 -8.75 -10.60
CA ILE A 226 -13.44 -9.89 -9.75
C ILE A 226 -14.35 -11.10 -10.01
N ARG A 227 -15.67 -10.89 -10.02
CA ARG A 227 -16.67 -11.95 -10.30
C ARG A 227 -16.55 -12.49 -11.72
N ALA A 228 -16.36 -11.62 -12.72
CA ALA A 228 -16.18 -12.02 -14.12
C ALA A 228 -14.91 -12.86 -14.31
N ALA A 229 -13.85 -12.60 -13.58
CA ALA A 229 -12.63 -13.38 -13.52
C ALA A 229 -12.78 -14.72 -12.76
N ARG A 230 -13.95 -14.99 -12.16
CA ARG A 230 -14.24 -16.18 -11.33
C ARG A 230 -13.29 -16.30 -10.11
N LEU A 231 -12.80 -15.20 -9.63
CA LEU A 231 -12.11 -15.12 -8.36
C LEU A 231 -13.12 -15.31 -7.20
N PRO A 232 -12.67 -15.65 -5.97
CA PRO A 232 -13.56 -15.84 -4.83
C PRO A 232 -14.46 -14.60 -4.60
N ASP A 233 -15.78 -14.81 -4.50
CA ASP A 233 -16.77 -13.71 -4.36
C ASP A 233 -16.53 -12.88 -3.09
N SER A 234 -15.98 -13.49 -2.04
CA SER A 234 -15.55 -12.78 -0.83
C SER A 234 -14.52 -11.66 -1.07
N LEU A 235 -13.75 -11.72 -2.18
CA LEU A 235 -12.82 -10.65 -2.55
C LEU A 235 -13.56 -9.45 -3.14
N ALA A 236 -14.66 -9.69 -3.88
CA ALA A 236 -15.54 -8.65 -4.38
C ALA A 236 -16.36 -8.01 -3.25
N GLU A 237 -16.90 -8.83 -2.33
CA GLU A 237 -17.69 -8.36 -1.20
C GLU A 237 -16.91 -7.42 -0.26
N ARG A 238 -15.62 -7.73 -0.01
CA ARG A 238 -14.75 -6.90 0.84
C ARG A 238 -14.65 -5.44 0.38
N LEU A 239 -14.66 -5.20 -0.93
CA LEU A 239 -14.58 -3.85 -1.49
C LEU A 239 -15.76 -2.99 -1.07
N LEU A 240 -16.96 -3.58 -0.93
CA LEU A 240 -18.17 -2.86 -0.57
C LEU A 240 -18.17 -2.34 0.87
N TYR A 241 -17.39 -2.98 1.74
CA TYR A 241 -17.40 -2.71 3.19
C TYR A 241 -16.09 -2.17 3.75
N GLY A 242 -15.04 -2.07 2.93
CA GLY A 242 -13.71 -1.69 3.41
C GLY A 242 -13.11 -2.71 4.39
N GLN A 243 -13.15 -4.03 4.04
CA GLN A 243 -12.74 -5.16 4.90
C GLN A 243 -11.68 -6.05 4.25
#